data_de9acb033efe8635b4921d404fd15cb6
#
_entry.id   de9acb033efe8635b4921d404fd15cb6
#
_cell.length_a   1.000
_cell.length_b   1.000
_cell.length_c   1.000
_cell.angle_alpha   90.00
_cell.angle_beta   90.00
_cell.angle_gamma   90.00
#
_symmetry.space_group_name_H-M   'P 1'
#
loop_
_entity.id
_entity.type
_entity.pdbx_description
1 polymer ?
#
loop_
_entity_poly.entity_id
_entity_poly.type
_entity_poly.pdbx_seq_one_letter_code
_entity_poly.pdbx_strand_id
1 'polypeptide(L)'
;MFAKLLKYEWRSSRKTIATLCAVILISGLLIGSGAFAMVRWDSLTDGSEVLGTIVILLMSVCMMAVAVSCAASVFYVLWRFYKSRFTEEGYLTYTLPVNNHFLILSSLLMSALEILLVLLAAGVAVALALGIFSLCLPWKEIGPDAWNAIARALGELGNELGKHGKDILLLLMTAILAGISTLIMLMLSVTVGAIVAKKHPILMAVVVFYGIGILRSVLNVVGLITGGEEAVYSALTMMNISSLVTIGAGYALIYWLTGKKLNLT
;
A
#
# COMPACT_ATOMS: atom_id res chain seq x y z
N MET A 1 -7.58 12.34 25.09
CA MET A 1 -8.67 12.38 24.08
C MET A 1 -8.26 11.70 22.77
N PHE A 2 -7.06 11.95 22.22
CA PHE A 2 -6.55 11.36 20.97
C PHE A 2 -6.61 9.82 20.92
N ALA A 3 -6.14 9.12 21.97
CA ALA A 3 -6.18 7.67 22.04
C ALA A 3 -7.61 7.07 22.01
N LYS A 4 -8.61 7.82 22.53
CA LYS A 4 -10.00 7.37 22.46
C LYS A 4 -10.56 7.47 21.03
N LEU A 5 -10.17 8.52 20.28
CA LEU A 5 -10.52 8.67 18.86
C LEU A 5 -9.91 7.52 18.03
N LEU A 6 -8.63 7.25 18.22
CA LEU A 6 -7.93 6.15 17.53
C LEU A 6 -8.59 4.80 17.81
N LYS A 7 -8.95 4.53 19.07
CA LYS A 7 -9.65 3.30 19.47
C LYS A 7 -11.03 3.18 18.82
N TYR A 8 -11.74 4.29 18.67
CA TYR A 8 -13.06 4.31 18.03
C TYR A 8 -12.93 4.02 16.52
N GLU A 9 -12.01 4.68 15.83
CA GLU A 9 -11.74 4.45 14.42
C GLU A 9 -11.29 2.99 14.17
N TRP A 10 -10.39 2.44 15.01
CA TRP A 10 -9.97 1.05 14.95
C TRP A 10 -11.14 0.07 15.10
N ARG A 11 -12.02 0.34 16.07
CA ARG A 11 -13.18 -0.54 16.31
C ARG A 11 -14.14 -0.57 15.11
N SER A 12 -14.24 0.54 14.39
CA SER A 12 -15.08 0.64 13.19
C SER A 12 -14.50 -0.16 12.02
N SER A 13 -13.18 -0.13 11.80
CA SER A 13 -12.53 -0.71 10.62
C SER A 13 -12.03 -2.13 10.78
N ARG A 14 -11.81 -2.59 12.02
CA ARG A 14 -11.16 -3.88 12.30
C ARG A 14 -11.79 -5.10 11.58
N LYS A 15 -13.12 -5.12 11.42
CA LYS A 15 -13.80 -6.22 10.73
C LYS A 15 -13.45 -6.26 9.25
N THR A 16 -13.53 -5.12 8.58
CA THR A 16 -13.23 -5.01 7.14
C THR A 16 -11.75 -5.29 6.84
N ILE A 17 -10.84 -4.78 7.68
CA ILE A 17 -9.41 -5.07 7.53
C ILE A 17 -9.13 -6.55 7.76
N ALA A 18 -9.71 -7.15 8.79
CA ALA A 18 -9.54 -8.57 9.07
C ALA A 18 -10.04 -9.45 7.91
N THR A 19 -11.17 -9.09 7.28
CA THR A 19 -11.66 -9.82 6.10
C THR A 19 -10.74 -9.66 4.90
N LEU A 20 -10.22 -8.46 4.62
CA LEU A 20 -9.26 -8.24 3.53
C LEU A 20 -7.96 -9.02 3.76
N CYS A 21 -7.40 -8.96 4.96
CA CYS A 21 -6.21 -9.73 5.31
C CYS A 21 -6.44 -11.24 5.20
N ALA A 22 -7.60 -11.74 5.64
CA ALA A 22 -7.95 -13.16 5.52
C ALA A 22 -8.01 -13.61 4.05
N VAL A 23 -8.65 -12.81 3.17
CA VAL A 23 -8.71 -13.10 1.73
C VAL A 23 -7.30 -13.17 1.13
N ILE A 24 -6.42 -12.22 1.47
CA ILE A 24 -5.04 -12.19 0.98
C ILE A 24 -4.26 -13.43 1.46
N LEU A 25 -4.37 -13.79 2.73
CA LEU A 25 -3.66 -14.94 3.29
C LEU A 25 -4.15 -16.26 2.69
N ILE A 26 -5.46 -16.44 2.54
CA ILE A 26 -6.05 -17.62 1.92
C ILE A 26 -5.61 -17.71 0.45
N SER A 27 -5.62 -16.61 -0.29
CA SER A 27 -5.14 -16.59 -1.67
C SER A 27 -3.66 -16.95 -1.77
N GLY A 28 -2.82 -16.49 -0.84
CA GLY A 28 -1.41 -16.86 -0.77
C GLY A 28 -1.19 -18.37 -0.54
N LEU A 29 -1.96 -18.97 0.37
CA LEU A 29 -1.93 -20.41 0.61
C LEU A 29 -2.37 -21.21 -0.63
N LEU A 30 -3.42 -20.76 -1.33
CA LEU A 30 -3.90 -21.41 -2.55
C LEU A 30 -2.89 -21.31 -3.69
N ILE A 31 -2.21 -20.16 -3.85
CA ILE A 31 -1.13 -20.01 -4.84
C ILE A 31 0.03 -20.96 -4.53
N GLY A 32 0.46 -21.01 -3.28
CA GLY A 32 1.53 -21.91 -2.86
C GLY A 32 1.19 -23.39 -3.06
N SER A 33 -0.03 -23.79 -2.68
CA SER A 33 -0.50 -25.18 -2.86
C SER A 33 -0.71 -25.54 -4.35
N GLY A 34 -1.14 -24.60 -5.17
CA GLY A 34 -1.24 -24.78 -6.62
C GLY A 34 0.12 -24.97 -7.27
N ALA A 35 1.11 -24.15 -6.91
CA ALA A 35 2.49 -24.30 -7.37
C ALA A 35 3.10 -25.63 -6.92
N PHE A 36 2.86 -26.03 -5.67
CA PHE A 36 3.23 -27.33 -5.14
C PHE A 36 2.62 -28.47 -5.97
N ALA A 37 1.32 -28.43 -6.23
CA ALA A 37 0.61 -29.45 -6.99
C ALA A 37 1.18 -29.58 -8.41
N MET A 38 1.49 -28.48 -9.10
CA MET A 38 2.04 -28.51 -10.45
C MET A 38 3.38 -29.23 -10.52
N VAL A 39 4.32 -28.88 -9.64
CA VAL A 39 5.66 -29.51 -9.65
C VAL A 39 5.60 -31.00 -9.31
N ARG A 40 4.72 -31.39 -8.39
CA ARG A 40 4.58 -32.79 -7.97
C ARG A 40 3.78 -33.63 -8.98
N TRP A 41 2.87 -33.01 -9.72
CA TRP A 41 2.01 -33.69 -10.69
C TRP A 41 2.79 -34.13 -11.92
N ASP A 42 3.73 -33.31 -12.43
CA ASP A 42 4.62 -33.67 -13.53
C ASP A 42 5.47 -34.91 -13.20
N SER A 43 5.71 -35.17 -11.92
CA SER A 43 6.50 -36.33 -11.47
C SER A 43 5.67 -37.59 -11.21
N LEU A 44 4.33 -37.52 -11.14
CA LEU A 44 3.48 -38.63 -10.70
C LEU A 44 2.50 -39.15 -11.76
N THR A 45 2.23 -38.41 -12.83
CA THR A 45 1.26 -38.82 -13.86
C THR A 45 1.71 -38.33 -15.24
N ASP A 46 1.42 -39.13 -16.30
CA ASP A 46 1.25 -38.62 -17.66
C ASP A 46 0.11 -37.59 -17.64
N GLY A 47 0.47 -36.38 -17.23
CA GLY A 47 -0.45 -35.36 -16.75
C GLY A 47 -1.51 -35.01 -17.78
N SER A 48 -2.78 -35.12 -17.38
CA SER A 48 -3.84 -34.55 -18.19
C SER A 48 -3.63 -33.05 -18.28
N GLU A 49 -3.32 -32.51 -19.47
CA GLU A 49 -3.13 -31.07 -19.76
C GLU A 49 -4.27 -30.21 -19.20
N VAL A 50 -5.47 -30.80 -19.10
CA VAL A 50 -6.68 -30.17 -18.56
C VAL A 50 -6.53 -29.80 -17.08
N LEU A 51 -5.97 -30.69 -16.24
CA LEU A 51 -5.80 -30.42 -14.81
C LEU A 51 -4.72 -29.33 -14.56
N GLY A 52 -3.62 -29.35 -15.33
CA GLY A 52 -2.63 -28.29 -15.29
C GLY A 52 -3.21 -26.93 -15.63
N THR A 53 -4.04 -26.87 -16.68
CA THR A 53 -4.74 -25.63 -17.08
C THR A 53 -5.68 -25.11 -15.99
N ILE A 54 -6.42 -25.99 -15.31
CA ILE A 54 -7.32 -25.63 -14.20
C ILE A 54 -6.52 -25.02 -13.03
N VAL A 55 -5.38 -25.62 -12.66
CA VAL A 55 -4.55 -25.11 -11.57
C VAL A 55 -3.97 -23.73 -11.90
N ILE A 56 -3.46 -23.51 -13.13
CA ILE A 56 -2.99 -22.20 -13.59
C ILE A 56 -4.10 -21.16 -13.52
N LEU A 57 -5.30 -21.52 -13.97
CA LEU A 57 -6.45 -20.63 -13.95
C LEU A 57 -6.84 -20.27 -12.51
N LEU A 58 -6.83 -21.23 -11.60
CA LEU A 58 -7.09 -20.99 -10.17
C LEU A 58 -6.03 -20.07 -9.54
N MET A 59 -4.76 -20.30 -9.84
CA MET A 59 -3.65 -19.44 -9.36
C MET A 59 -3.82 -17.99 -9.89
N SER A 60 -4.20 -17.82 -11.16
CA SER A 60 -4.42 -16.49 -11.74
C SER A 60 -5.59 -15.75 -11.08
N VAL A 61 -6.66 -16.46 -10.75
CA VAL A 61 -7.81 -15.89 -9.99
C VAL A 61 -7.35 -15.49 -8.57
N CYS A 62 -6.55 -16.30 -7.90
CA CYS A 62 -6.01 -15.96 -6.58
C CYS A 62 -5.09 -14.73 -6.63
N MET A 63 -4.23 -14.60 -7.65
CA MET A 63 -3.40 -13.40 -7.86
C MET A 63 -4.27 -12.15 -8.07
N MET A 64 -5.33 -12.27 -8.88
CA MET A 64 -6.31 -11.20 -9.07
C MET A 64 -7.00 -10.84 -7.75
N ALA A 65 -7.38 -11.82 -6.92
CA ALA A 65 -8.00 -11.58 -5.62
C ALA A 65 -7.08 -10.80 -4.66
N VAL A 66 -5.78 -11.07 -4.66
CA VAL A 66 -4.80 -10.29 -3.89
C VAL A 66 -4.74 -8.84 -4.39
N ALA A 67 -4.62 -8.62 -5.71
CA ALA A 67 -4.57 -7.29 -6.30
C ALA A 67 -5.84 -6.48 -6.01
N VAL A 68 -7.01 -7.09 -6.17
CA VAL A 68 -8.31 -6.48 -5.88
C VAL A 68 -8.44 -6.16 -4.39
N SER A 69 -7.98 -7.03 -3.49
CA SER A 69 -8.02 -6.78 -2.04
C SER A 69 -7.11 -5.61 -1.64
N CYS A 70 -5.93 -5.49 -2.23
CA CYS A 70 -5.05 -4.34 -2.02
C CYS A 70 -5.70 -3.04 -2.52
N ALA A 71 -6.28 -3.04 -3.71
CA ALA A 71 -7.00 -1.88 -4.24
C ALA A 71 -8.23 -1.53 -3.37
N ALA A 72 -9.01 -2.52 -2.97
CA ALA A 72 -10.18 -2.36 -2.11
C ALA A 72 -9.82 -1.74 -0.76
N SER A 73 -8.65 -2.03 -0.20
CA SER A 73 -8.18 -1.42 1.06
C SER A 73 -8.02 0.10 0.93
N VAL A 74 -7.45 0.57 -0.18
CA VAL A 74 -7.29 2.01 -0.45
C VAL A 74 -8.65 2.68 -0.63
N PHE A 75 -9.55 2.07 -1.41
CA PHE A 75 -10.92 2.58 -1.58
C PHE A 75 -11.69 2.62 -0.27
N TYR A 76 -11.54 1.61 0.57
CA TYR A 76 -12.18 1.56 1.89
C TYR A 76 -11.71 2.70 2.79
N VAL A 77 -10.41 2.97 2.84
CA VAL A 77 -9.82 4.10 3.60
C VAL A 77 -10.42 5.43 3.13
N LEU A 78 -10.50 5.66 1.82
CA LEU A 78 -11.06 6.88 1.25
C LEU A 78 -12.56 7.02 1.53
N TRP A 79 -13.31 5.93 1.34
CA TRP A 79 -14.73 5.90 1.63
C TRP A 79 -15.01 6.20 3.10
N ARG A 80 -14.25 5.59 4.01
CA ARG A 80 -14.38 5.84 5.45
C ARG A 80 -14.06 7.29 5.81
N PHE A 81 -12.98 7.85 5.25
CA PHE A 81 -12.63 9.26 5.44
C PHE A 81 -13.74 10.18 4.96
N TYR A 82 -14.28 9.93 3.75
CA TYR A 82 -15.41 10.68 3.22
C TYR A 82 -16.64 10.58 4.14
N LYS A 83 -17.01 9.35 4.51
CA LYS A 83 -18.18 9.09 5.33
C LYS A 83 -18.10 9.74 6.71
N SER A 84 -16.95 9.65 7.38
CA SER A 84 -16.78 10.20 8.72
C SER A 84 -16.67 11.72 8.77
N ARG A 85 -16.46 12.40 7.62
CA ARG A 85 -16.21 13.87 7.57
C ARG A 85 -17.24 14.67 6.80
N PHE A 86 -17.81 14.09 5.75
CA PHE A 86 -18.63 14.82 4.77
C PHE A 86 -20.07 14.31 4.68
N THR A 87 -20.47 13.37 5.55
CA THR A 87 -21.86 12.90 5.67
C THR A 87 -22.45 13.28 7.04
N GLU A 88 -23.64 12.81 7.35
CA GLU A 88 -24.32 13.04 8.62
C GLU A 88 -23.46 12.65 9.85
N GLU A 89 -22.61 11.63 9.73
CA GLU A 89 -21.65 11.27 10.78
C GLU A 89 -20.61 12.39 11.02
N GLY A 90 -20.29 13.17 10.00
CA GLY A 90 -19.37 14.31 10.09
C GLY A 90 -19.93 15.41 11.00
N TYR A 91 -21.24 15.70 10.93
CA TYR A 91 -21.87 16.68 11.82
C TYR A 91 -21.62 16.35 13.29
N LEU A 92 -21.85 15.08 13.68
CA LEU A 92 -21.58 14.62 15.06
C LEU A 92 -20.08 14.70 15.42
N THR A 93 -19.21 14.46 14.47
CA THR A 93 -17.75 14.50 14.68
C THR A 93 -17.25 15.93 14.93
N TYR A 94 -17.81 16.92 14.25
CA TYR A 94 -17.44 18.34 14.42
C TYR A 94 -18.12 19.03 15.61
N THR A 95 -19.18 18.45 16.17
CA THR A 95 -19.78 18.93 17.44
C THR A 95 -19.00 18.49 18.67
N LEU A 96 -18.06 17.55 18.54
CA LEU A 96 -17.18 17.16 19.64
C LEU A 96 -16.22 18.31 19.99
N PRO A 97 -15.96 18.58 21.28
CA PRO A 97 -15.01 19.61 21.72
C PRO A 97 -13.55 19.13 21.52
N VAL A 98 -13.17 18.84 20.28
CA VAL A 98 -11.85 18.34 19.91
C VAL A 98 -11.27 19.20 18.78
N ASN A 99 -9.98 19.53 18.88
CA ASN A 99 -9.29 20.29 17.84
C ASN A 99 -9.28 19.53 16.50
N ASN A 100 -9.56 20.24 15.40
CA ASN A 100 -9.52 19.69 14.03
C ASN A 100 -8.21 18.99 13.71
N HIS A 101 -7.07 19.43 14.26
CA HIS A 101 -5.77 18.76 14.08
C HIS A 101 -5.79 17.31 14.55
N PHE A 102 -6.34 17.03 15.75
CA PHE A 102 -6.41 15.67 16.28
C PHE A 102 -7.34 14.78 15.46
N LEU A 103 -8.38 15.36 14.89
CA LEU A 103 -9.32 14.65 14.04
C LEU A 103 -8.66 14.23 12.71
N ILE A 104 -7.93 15.13 12.05
CA ILE A 104 -7.22 14.82 10.78
C ILE A 104 -6.09 13.85 11.05
N LEU A 105 -5.30 14.07 12.11
CA LEU A 105 -4.16 13.22 12.46
C LEU A 105 -4.60 11.81 12.84
N SER A 106 -5.71 11.63 13.58
CA SER A 106 -6.22 10.30 13.90
C SER A 106 -6.63 9.53 12.67
N SER A 107 -7.35 10.16 11.72
CA SER A 107 -7.72 9.52 10.46
C SER A 107 -6.51 9.15 9.60
N LEU A 108 -5.49 10.02 9.55
CA LEU A 108 -4.27 9.78 8.79
C LEU A 108 -3.48 8.61 9.37
N LEU A 109 -3.29 8.58 10.70
CA LEU A 109 -2.59 7.49 11.38
C LEU A 109 -3.32 6.16 11.22
N MET A 110 -4.66 6.16 11.36
CA MET A 110 -5.44 4.95 11.16
C MET A 110 -5.37 4.45 9.73
N SER A 111 -5.46 5.35 8.75
CA SER A 111 -5.34 4.98 7.33
C SER A 111 -3.97 4.41 7.00
N ALA A 112 -2.90 5.00 7.55
CA ALA A 112 -1.54 4.48 7.38
C ALA A 112 -1.39 3.08 8.01
N LEU A 113 -1.93 2.88 9.22
CA LEU A 113 -1.89 1.60 9.92
C LEU A 113 -2.69 0.51 9.17
N GLU A 114 -3.85 0.86 8.61
CA GLU A 114 -4.67 -0.07 7.83
C GLU A 114 -3.95 -0.54 6.56
N ILE A 115 -3.37 0.39 5.81
CA ILE A 115 -2.60 0.05 4.59
C ILE A 115 -1.37 -0.77 4.96
N LEU A 116 -0.67 -0.42 6.05
CA LEU A 116 0.48 -1.18 6.54
C LEU A 116 0.10 -2.64 6.88
N LEU A 117 -1.03 -2.85 7.56
CA LEU A 117 -1.50 -4.19 7.89
C LEU A 117 -1.83 -5.02 6.65
N VAL A 118 -2.45 -4.42 5.64
CA VAL A 118 -2.75 -5.09 4.37
C VAL A 118 -1.45 -5.43 3.62
N LEU A 119 -0.47 -4.53 3.59
CA LEU A 119 0.84 -4.79 2.99
C LEU A 119 1.61 -5.89 3.73
N LEU A 120 1.57 -5.90 5.06
CA LEU A 120 2.15 -6.98 5.86
C LEU A 120 1.46 -8.32 5.58
N ALA A 121 0.13 -8.33 5.48
CA ALA A 121 -0.61 -9.54 5.10
C ALA A 121 -0.22 -10.04 3.71
N ALA A 122 -0.03 -9.14 2.73
CA ALA A 122 0.45 -9.49 1.40
C ALA A 122 1.88 -10.05 1.43
N GLY A 123 2.78 -9.45 2.21
CA GLY A 123 4.14 -9.97 2.42
C GLY A 123 4.14 -11.37 3.05
N VAL A 124 3.32 -11.59 4.07
CA VAL A 124 3.15 -12.91 4.69
C VAL A 124 2.56 -13.92 3.71
N ALA A 125 1.59 -13.52 2.87
CA ALA A 125 1.00 -14.39 1.84
C ALA A 125 2.05 -14.84 0.83
N VAL A 126 2.93 -13.94 0.38
CA VAL A 126 4.05 -14.28 -0.51
C VAL A 126 5.03 -15.23 0.20
N ALA A 127 5.38 -14.95 1.44
CA ALA A 127 6.27 -15.82 2.23
C ALA A 127 5.69 -17.22 2.40
N LEU A 128 4.38 -17.34 2.68
CA LEU A 128 3.68 -18.62 2.77
C LEU A 128 3.67 -19.36 1.42
N ALA A 129 3.39 -18.66 0.30
CA ALA A 129 3.41 -19.24 -1.02
C ALA A 129 4.80 -19.81 -1.37
N LEU A 130 5.85 -19.04 -1.12
CA LEU A 130 7.25 -19.46 -1.33
C LEU A 130 7.64 -20.59 -0.37
N GLY A 131 7.20 -20.54 0.89
CA GLY A 131 7.44 -21.59 1.87
C GLY A 131 6.83 -22.93 1.45
N ILE A 132 5.58 -22.95 0.99
CA ILE A 132 4.91 -24.15 0.50
C ILE A 132 5.62 -24.64 -0.78
N PHE A 133 5.95 -23.74 -1.70
CA PHE A 133 6.69 -24.09 -2.92
C PHE A 133 8.05 -24.71 -2.60
N SER A 134 8.76 -24.20 -1.61
CA SER A 134 10.06 -24.74 -1.19
C SER A 134 10.00 -26.21 -0.71
N LEU A 135 8.85 -26.69 -0.23
CA LEU A 135 8.66 -28.08 0.15
C LEU A 135 8.68 -29.05 -1.05
N CYS A 136 8.49 -28.53 -2.28
CA CYS A 136 8.61 -29.31 -3.51
C CYS A 136 10.05 -29.55 -3.95
N LEU A 137 10.97 -28.72 -3.49
CA LEU A 137 12.36 -28.83 -3.90
C LEU A 137 12.95 -30.14 -3.33
N PRO A 138 13.68 -30.91 -4.15
CA PRO A 138 14.32 -32.15 -3.71
C PRO A 138 15.56 -31.83 -2.86
N TRP A 139 15.32 -31.37 -1.62
CA TRP A 139 16.37 -30.94 -0.69
C TRP A 139 17.47 -31.97 -0.49
N LYS A 140 17.16 -33.28 -0.69
CA LYS A 140 18.13 -34.38 -0.59
C LYS A 140 19.07 -34.49 -1.80
N GLU A 141 18.63 -33.97 -2.95
CA GLU A 141 19.40 -33.96 -4.22
C GLU A 141 20.18 -32.64 -4.39
N ILE A 142 19.90 -31.65 -3.54
CA ILE A 142 20.64 -30.41 -3.49
C ILE A 142 22.01 -30.69 -2.90
N GLY A 143 22.99 -30.91 -3.79
CA GLY A 143 24.37 -31.16 -3.41
C GLY A 143 24.99 -30.01 -2.61
N PRO A 144 26.12 -30.27 -1.94
CA PRO A 144 26.85 -29.28 -1.15
C PRO A 144 27.22 -28.03 -1.97
N ASP A 145 27.38 -28.18 -3.29
CA ASP A 145 27.67 -27.05 -4.19
C ASP A 145 26.54 -26.03 -4.31
N ALA A 146 25.27 -26.48 -4.28
CA ALA A 146 24.11 -25.59 -4.28
C ALA A 146 23.96 -24.85 -2.94
N TRP A 147 24.22 -25.54 -1.81
CA TRP A 147 24.26 -24.86 -0.50
C TRP A 147 25.38 -23.82 -0.41
N ASN A 148 26.56 -24.13 -0.96
CA ASN A 148 27.66 -23.19 -1.06
C ASN A 148 27.34 -22.01 -2.00
N ALA A 149 26.54 -22.22 -3.05
CA ALA A 149 26.06 -21.16 -3.93
C ALA A 149 25.06 -20.24 -3.21
N ILE A 150 24.11 -20.81 -2.45
CA ILE A 150 23.16 -20.04 -1.64
C ILE A 150 23.89 -19.24 -0.55
N ALA A 151 24.83 -19.89 0.16
CA ALA A 151 25.63 -19.22 1.19
C ALA A 151 26.49 -18.08 0.62
N ARG A 152 27.08 -18.27 -0.57
CA ARG A 152 27.81 -17.21 -1.29
C ARG A 152 26.88 -16.07 -1.69
N ALA A 153 25.72 -16.36 -2.29
CA ALA A 153 24.76 -15.35 -2.69
C ALA A 153 24.24 -14.53 -1.47
N LEU A 154 23.98 -15.19 -0.34
CA LEU A 154 23.61 -14.52 0.92
C LEU A 154 24.77 -13.68 1.47
N GLY A 155 26.00 -14.16 1.38
CA GLY A 155 27.21 -13.42 1.77
C GLY A 155 27.44 -12.20 0.89
N GLU A 156 27.28 -12.34 -0.42
CA GLU A 156 27.35 -11.24 -1.39
C GLU A 156 26.25 -10.21 -1.15
N LEU A 157 25.02 -10.63 -0.93
CA LEU A 157 23.92 -9.75 -0.53
C LEU A 157 24.23 -9.00 0.77
N GLY A 158 24.77 -9.69 1.79
CA GLY A 158 25.17 -9.05 3.05
C GLY A 158 26.28 -8.00 2.85
N ASN A 159 27.26 -8.31 2.01
CA ASN A 159 28.35 -7.39 1.68
C ASN A 159 27.86 -6.19 0.86
N GLU A 160 26.99 -6.40 -0.12
CA GLU A 160 26.37 -5.33 -0.92
C GLU A 160 25.45 -4.45 -0.06
N LEU A 161 24.65 -5.04 0.83
CA LEU A 161 23.86 -4.32 1.81
C LEU A 161 24.74 -3.47 2.74
N GLY A 162 25.90 -3.98 3.13
CA GLY A 162 26.86 -3.23 3.96
C GLY A 162 27.52 -2.07 3.21
N LYS A 163 27.88 -2.25 1.93
CA LYS A 163 28.48 -1.19 1.08
C LYS A 163 27.47 -0.10 0.73
N HIS A 164 26.23 -0.50 0.40
CA HIS A 164 25.17 0.40 -0.03
C HIS A 164 24.17 0.76 1.07
N GLY A 165 24.55 0.64 2.34
CA GLY A 165 23.66 0.91 3.48
C GLY A 165 23.05 2.32 3.47
N LYS A 166 23.77 3.34 2.97
CA LYS A 166 23.25 4.70 2.80
C LYS A 166 22.18 4.77 1.73
N ASP A 167 22.35 4.04 0.62
CA ASP A 167 21.43 4.03 -0.51
C ASP A 167 20.13 3.33 -0.13
N ILE A 168 20.24 2.23 0.61
CA ILE A 168 19.10 1.48 1.14
C ILE A 168 18.32 2.34 2.14
N LEU A 169 19.01 3.06 3.02
CA LEU A 169 18.38 3.99 3.96
C LEU A 169 17.65 5.11 3.21
N LEU A 170 18.25 5.67 2.17
CA LEU A 170 17.65 6.70 1.32
C LEU A 170 16.38 6.15 0.63
N LEU A 171 16.46 4.95 0.05
CA LEU A 171 15.30 4.29 -0.58
C LEU A 171 14.17 4.06 0.42
N LEU A 172 14.49 3.59 1.62
CA LEU A 172 13.51 3.33 2.68
C LEU A 172 12.84 4.62 3.15
N MET A 173 13.63 5.68 3.36
CA MET A 173 13.09 7.02 3.66
C MET A 173 12.19 7.52 2.53
N THR A 174 12.60 7.36 1.28
CA THR A 174 11.80 7.76 0.10
C THR A 174 10.49 6.99 0.05
N ALA A 175 10.51 5.68 0.29
CA ALA A 175 9.31 4.86 0.31
C ALA A 175 8.31 5.29 1.40
N ILE A 176 8.80 5.56 2.62
CA ILE A 176 7.97 6.04 3.74
C ILE A 176 7.35 7.41 3.42
N LEU A 177 8.18 8.37 2.97
CA LEU A 177 7.71 9.71 2.62
C LEU A 177 6.71 9.69 1.46
N ALA A 178 6.99 8.87 0.43
CA ALA A 178 6.09 8.69 -0.70
C ALA A 178 4.75 8.09 -0.26
N GLY A 179 4.76 7.09 0.63
CA GLY A 179 3.54 6.50 1.20
C GLY A 179 2.68 7.53 1.94
N ILE A 180 3.28 8.27 2.88
CA ILE A 180 2.58 9.31 3.65
C ILE A 180 2.05 10.43 2.73
N SER A 181 2.87 10.89 1.78
CA SER A 181 2.46 11.94 0.84
C SER A 181 1.29 11.51 -0.05
N THR A 182 1.27 10.24 -0.49
CA THR A 182 0.18 9.69 -1.29
C THR A 182 -1.12 9.62 -0.50
N LEU A 183 -1.07 9.22 0.78
CA LEU A 183 -2.24 9.23 1.68
C LEU A 183 -2.81 10.64 1.86
N ILE A 184 -1.95 11.63 2.12
CA ILE A 184 -2.37 13.02 2.28
C ILE A 184 -2.96 13.55 0.96
N MET A 185 -2.35 13.22 -0.17
CA MET A 185 -2.86 13.61 -1.50
C MET A 185 -4.24 13.01 -1.76
N LEU A 186 -4.46 11.75 -1.40
CA LEU A 186 -5.76 11.09 -1.50
C LEU A 186 -6.81 11.76 -0.61
N MET A 187 -6.48 12.04 0.66
CA MET A 187 -7.39 12.73 1.59
C MET A 187 -7.69 14.16 1.13
N LEU A 188 -6.70 14.89 0.61
CA LEU A 188 -6.88 16.22 0.05
C LEU A 188 -7.83 16.18 -1.15
N SER A 189 -7.65 15.21 -2.05
CA SER A 189 -8.49 15.04 -3.23
C SER A 189 -9.96 14.79 -2.87
N VAL A 190 -10.20 13.94 -1.86
CA VAL A 190 -11.56 13.70 -1.32
C VAL A 190 -12.13 14.96 -0.68
N THR A 191 -11.33 15.71 0.10
CA THR A 191 -11.75 16.94 0.75
C THR A 191 -12.15 18.00 -0.27
N VAL A 192 -11.31 18.22 -1.29
CA VAL A 192 -11.61 19.18 -2.37
C VAL A 192 -12.82 18.73 -3.19
N GLY A 193 -12.88 17.43 -3.52
CA GLY A 193 -14.02 16.84 -4.24
C GLY A 193 -15.34 17.05 -3.52
N ALA A 194 -15.38 16.81 -2.22
CA ALA A 194 -16.59 16.99 -1.39
C ALA A 194 -17.04 18.45 -1.28
N ILE A 195 -16.09 19.41 -1.23
CA ILE A 195 -16.40 20.82 -1.07
C ILE A 195 -16.77 21.50 -2.40
N VAL A 196 -16.05 21.16 -3.49
CA VAL A 196 -16.19 21.83 -4.79
C VAL A 196 -17.36 21.26 -5.60
N ALA A 197 -17.52 19.95 -5.60
CA ALA A 197 -18.50 19.27 -6.44
C ALA A 197 -19.58 18.58 -5.61
N LYS A 198 -20.58 19.34 -5.14
CA LYS A 198 -21.72 18.80 -4.38
C LYS A 198 -22.46 17.67 -5.12
N LYS A 199 -22.50 17.70 -6.47
CA LYS A 199 -23.25 16.75 -7.29
C LYS A 199 -22.47 15.46 -7.65
N HIS A 200 -21.14 15.59 -7.82
CA HIS A 200 -20.25 14.47 -8.20
C HIS A 200 -18.90 14.52 -7.43
N PRO A 201 -18.91 14.36 -6.11
CA PRO A 201 -17.71 14.54 -5.27
C PRO A 201 -16.60 13.55 -5.61
N ILE A 202 -16.94 12.31 -5.94
CA ILE A 202 -15.97 11.25 -6.27
C ILE A 202 -15.24 11.55 -7.58
N LEU A 203 -15.98 11.99 -8.61
CA LEU A 203 -15.39 12.32 -9.90
C LEU A 203 -14.39 13.48 -9.77
N MET A 204 -14.78 14.51 -9.01
CA MET A 204 -13.88 15.65 -8.76
C MET A 204 -12.67 15.26 -7.93
N ALA A 205 -12.82 14.36 -6.95
CA ALA A 205 -11.70 13.84 -6.19
C ALA A 205 -10.69 13.10 -7.11
N VAL A 206 -11.17 12.32 -8.06
CA VAL A 206 -10.32 11.65 -9.05
C VAL A 206 -9.57 12.67 -9.91
N VAL A 207 -10.24 13.69 -10.42
CA VAL A 207 -9.60 14.75 -11.23
C VAL A 207 -8.51 15.47 -10.44
N VAL A 208 -8.79 15.84 -9.20
CA VAL A 208 -7.81 16.52 -8.32
C VAL A 208 -6.62 15.61 -8.03
N PHE A 209 -6.87 14.33 -7.75
CA PHE A 209 -5.81 13.35 -7.50
C PHE A 209 -4.86 13.23 -8.69
N TYR A 210 -5.40 13.02 -9.88
CA TYR A 210 -4.58 12.93 -11.10
C TYR A 210 -3.89 14.25 -11.42
N GLY A 211 -4.54 15.40 -11.24
CA GLY A 211 -3.95 16.71 -11.47
C GLY A 211 -2.72 16.96 -10.60
N ILE A 212 -2.81 16.69 -9.30
CA ILE A 212 -1.67 16.81 -8.37
C ILE A 212 -0.60 15.74 -8.70
N GLY A 213 -1.02 14.52 -9.07
CA GLY A 213 -0.14 13.43 -9.46
C GLY A 213 0.70 13.77 -10.70
N ILE A 214 0.10 14.37 -11.73
CA ILE A 214 0.81 14.83 -12.93
C ILE A 214 1.83 15.92 -12.57
N LEU A 215 1.43 16.92 -11.78
CA LEU A 215 2.34 17.99 -11.36
C LEU A 215 3.55 17.42 -10.62
N ARG A 216 3.32 16.46 -9.72
CA ARG A 216 4.39 15.79 -8.96
C ARG A 216 5.29 14.94 -9.87
N SER A 217 4.73 14.22 -10.84
CA SER A 217 5.52 13.40 -11.77
C SER A 217 6.41 14.26 -12.66
N VAL A 218 5.94 15.43 -13.11
CA VAL A 218 6.76 16.41 -13.86
C VAL A 218 7.96 16.86 -13.02
N LEU A 219 7.76 17.21 -11.75
CA LEU A 219 8.86 17.60 -10.86
C LEU A 219 9.89 16.48 -10.67
N ASN A 220 9.44 15.24 -10.55
CA ASN A 220 10.33 14.09 -10.40
C ASN A 220 11.14 13.82 -11.70
N VAL A 221 10.52 13.98 -12.86
CA VAL A 221 11.20 13.85 -14.17
C VAL A 221 12.25 14.94 -14.35
N VAL A 222 11.98 16.18 -13.93
CA VAL A 222 12.99 17.25 -13.92
C VAL A 222 14.22 16.85 -13.11
N GLY A 223 14.04 16.27 -11.92
CA GLY A 223 15.15 15.75 -11.11
C GLY A 223 15.99 14.67 -11.84
N LEU A 224 15.35 13.83 -12.62
CA LEU A 224 16.01 12.78 -13.38
C LEU A 224 16.83 13.35 -14.56
N ILE A 225 16.32 14.38 -15.24
CA ILE A 225 17.01 15.03 -16.37
C ILE A 225 18.18 15.88 -15.90
N THR A 226 18.06 16.56 -14.76
CA THR A 226 19.10 17.46 -14.25
C THR A 226 20.26 16.75 -13.55
N GLY A 227 20.09 15.46 -13.17
CA GLY A 227 21.04 14.71 -12.36
C GLY A 227 22.29 14.20 -13.08
N GLY A 228 22.33 14.18 -14.42
CA GLY A 228 23.49 13.68 -15.17
C GLY A 228 23.91 12.26 -14.75
N GLU A 229 25.18 12.09 -14.39
CA GLU A 229 25.74 10.80 -13.94
C GLU A 229 25.13 10.34 -12.59
N GLU A 230 24.63 11.25 -11.76
CA GLU A 230 23.95 10.96 -10.49
C GLU A 230 22.42 11.06 -10.62
N ALA A 231 21.85 10.77 -11.81
CA ALA A 231 20.43 10.93 -12.08
C ALA A 231 19.52 10.21 -11.08
N VAL A 232 19.91 9.03 -10.59
CA VAL A 232 19.14 8.26 -9.61
C VAL A 232 19.08 8.99 -8.26
N TYR A 233 20.20 9.51 -7.77
CA TYR A 233 20.25 10.25 -6.50
C TYR A 233 19.46 11.56 -6.57
N SER A 234 19.60 12.29 -7.68
CA SER A 234 18.87 13.54 -7.88
C SER A 234 17.36 13.27 -8.01
N ALA A 235 16.95 12.21 -8.68
CA ALA A 235 15.55 11.80 -8.76
C ALA A 235 14.98 11.43 -7.39
N LEU A 236 15.71 10.65 -6.57
CA LEU A 236 15.29 10.28 -5.21
C LEU A 236 15.20 11.52 -4.29
N THR A 237 16.14 12.45 -4.39
CA THR A 237 16.08 13.70 -3.61
C THR A 237 14.91 14.58 -4.03
N MET A 238 14.62 14.71 -5.33
CA MET A 238 13.44 15.43 -5.83
C MET A 238 12.14 14.75 -5.41
N MET A 239 12.08 13.41 -5.40
CA MET A 239 10.95 12.66 -4.85
C MET A 239 10.74 12.95 -3.37
N ASN A 240 11.79 13.04 -2.58
CA ASN A 240 11.71 13.38 -1.16
C ASN A 240 11.22 14.82 -0.95
N ILE A 241 11.77 15.78 -1.69
CA ILE A 241 11.36 17.19 -1.62
C ILE A 241 9.89 17.34 -2.05
N SER A 242 9.49 16.75 -3.18
CA SER A 242 8.10 16.80 -3.65
C SER A 242 7.13 16.14 -2.67
N SER A 243 7.57 15.07 -1.98
CA SER A 243 6.79 14.40 -0.94
C SER A 243 6.62 15.29 0.29
N LEU A 244 7.68 15.93 0.77
CA LEU A 244 7.62 16.85 1.92
C LEU A 244 6.72 18.06 1.62
N VAL A 245 6.85 18.65 0.43
CA VAL A 245 5.97 19.75 0.00
C VAL A 245 4.51 19.29 -0.04
N THR A 246 4.23 18.11 -0.59
CA THR A 246 2.88 17.54 -0.65
C THR A 246 2.32 17.28 0.75
N ILE A 247 3.15 16.78 1.67
CA ILE A 247 2.75 16.55 3.07
C ILE A 247 2.40 17.88 3.75
N GLY A 248 3.28 18.87 3.69
CA GLY A 248 3.08 20.15 4.36
C GLY A 248 1.92 20.95 3.76
N ALA A 249 1.92 21.16 2.45
CA ALA A 249 0.88 21.92 1.76
C ALA A 249 -0.46 21.18 1.78
N GLY A 250 -0.46 19.87 1.54
CA GLY A 250 -1.66 19.04 1.57
C GLY A 250 -2.34 19.04 2.94
N TYR A 251 -1.56 18.85 4.02
CA TYR A 251 -2.08 18.89 5.38
C TYR A 251 -2.65 20.28 5.74
N ALA A 252 -1.93 21.35 5.40
CA ALA A 252 -2.37 22.72 5.65
C ALA A 252 -3.67 23.05 4.90
N LEU A 253 -3.78 22.60 3.63
CA LEU A 253 -4.99 22.78 2.83
C LEU A 253 -6.18 21.99 3.38
N ILE A 254 -5.99 20.73 3.79
CA ILE A 254 -7.05 19.94 4.43
C ILE A 254 -7.54 20.65 5.68
N TYR A 255 -6.62 21.11 6.55
CA TYR A 255 -6.95 21.82 7.77
C TYR A 255 -7.73 23.11 7.50
N TRP A 256 -7.28 23.92 6.54
CA TRP A 256 -7.92 25.18 6.18
C TRP A 256 -9.32 24.97 5.57
N LEU A 257 -9.44 23.98 4.66
CA LEU A 257 -10.71 23.65 3.99
C LEU A 257 -11.74 23.10 4.97
N THR A 258 -11.34 22.22 5.87
CA THR A 258 -12.25 21.65 6.88
C THR A 258 -12.64 22.66 7.94
N GLY A 259 -11.78 23.65 8.26
CA GLY A 259 -12.08 24.69 9.27
C GLY A 259 -12.95 25.84 8.79
N LYS A 260 -12.85 26.24 7.49
CA LYS A 260 -13.50 27.45 6.96
C LYS A 260 -14.67 27.21 6.00
N LYS A 261 -14.70 26.09 5.30
CA LYS A 261 -15.66 25.85 4.20
C LYS A 261 -16.62 24.68 4.42
N LEU A 262 -16.55 24.01 5.56
CA LEU A 262 -17.54 23.00 5.91
C LEU A 262 -18.82 23.67 6.44
N ASN A 263 -19.65 24.18 5.53
CA ASN A 263 -21.04 24.47 5.83
C ASN A 263 -21.80 23.12 5.77
N LEU A 264 -22.01 22.54 6.93
CA LEU A 264 -22.82 21.33 7.15
C LEU A 264 -24.33 21.64 7.15
N THR A 265 -24.79 22.49 6.22
CA THR A 265 -26.21 22.74 5.98
C THR A 265 -26.71 21.97 4.79
#